data_c4ab968a8b4944f858e24cd07ca39d43
#
_entry.id   c4ab968a8b4944f858e24cd07ca39d43
#
_cell.length_a   1.000
_cell.length_b   1.000
_cell.length_c   1.000
_cell.angle_alpha   90.00
_cell.angle_beta   90.00
_cell.angle_gamma   90.00
#
_symmetry.space_group_name_H-M   'P 1'
#
loop_
_entity.id
_entity.type
_entity.pdbx_description
1 polymer ?
#
loop_
_entity_poly.entity_id
_entity_poly.type
_entity_poly.pdbx_seq_one_letter_code
_entity_poly.pdbx_strand_id
1 'polypeptide(L)'
;MDDDEVDFPDKRPIHGYLEKWARQGVLMLNTVLTVRGGEANSHKNRGWEAFTDECIRIVDRESRSRTSESGKRGIVFLLWGKPASKKAEGVISTKNGHETIATSHPSPLGASKTNSPFLGSKCFSRANKALIERGMDPIDWNVD
;
A
#
# COMPACT_ATOMS: atom_id res chain seq x y z
N MET A 1 7.26 5.70 23.29
CA MET A 1 7.16 4.31 22.80
C MET A 1 8.10 4.26 21.61
N ASP A 2 9.25 3.65 21.81
CA ASP A 2 10.31 3.62 20.80
C ASP A 2 9.85 2.80 19.61
N ASP A 3 9.89 3.41 18.42
CA ASP A 3 9.45 2.84 17.14
C ASP A 3 10.35 1.68 16.62
N ASP A 4 11.21 1.16 17.46
CA ASP A 4 12.19 0.14 17.07
C ASP A 4 11.72 -1.30 17.25
N GLU A 5 10.56 -1.52 17.88
CA GLU A 5 9.96 -2.83 18.09
C GLU A 5 8.69 -3.02 17.24
N VAL A 6 8.78 -2.99 15.95
CA VAL A 6 7.99 -3.93 15.17
C VAL A 6 8.80 -5.21 15.17
N ASP A 7 8.57 -6.03 16.17
CA ASP A 7 9.07 -7.39 16.20
C ASP A 7 8.62 -8.10 14.92
N PHE A 8 9.49 -8.10 13.92
CA PHE A 8 9.42 -9.16 12.95
C PHE A 8 9.71 -10.43 13.74
N PRO A 9 8.77 -11.38 13.85
CA PRO A 9 9.02 -12.59 14.59
C PRO A 9 10.34 -13.19 14.09
N ASP A 10 11.19 -13.68 14.98
CA ASP A 10 12.47 -14.32 14.68
C ASP A 10 12.37 -15.48 13.67
N LYS A 11 11.16 -15.84 13.31
CA LYS A 11 10.82 -16.87 12.33
C LYS A 11 10.30 -16.20 11.05
N ARG A 12 11.05 -16.38 9.97
CA ARG A 12 10.53 -16.03 8.63
C ARG A 12 9.22 -16.77 8.39
N PRO A 13 8.19 -16.09 7.86
CA PRO A 13 6.95 -16.76 7.51
C PRO A 13 7.22 -17.97 6.61
N ILE A 14 6.55 -19.07 6.87
CA ILE A 14 6.69 -20.31 6.07
C ILE A 14 5.89 -20.27 4.77
N HIS A 15 5.05 -19.26 4.59
CA HIS A 15 4.22 -19.06 3.41
C HIS A 15 4.10 -17.58 3.03
N GLY A 16 3.62 -17.31 1.81
CA GLY A 16 3.37 -15.95 1.29
C GLY A 16 1.89 -15.60 1.16
N TYR A 17 1.01 -16.24 1.91
CA TYR A 17 -0.42 -15.93 1.88
C TYR A 17 -0.70 -14.62 2.60
N LEU A 18 -1.36 -13.69 1.92
CA LEU A 18 -1.73 -12.38 2.46
C LEU A 18 -3.23 -12.26 2.73
N GLU A 19 -3.94 -13.38 2.85
CA GLU A 19 -5.38 -13.40 3.11
C GLU A 19 -5.73 -12.69 4.42
N LYS A 20 -4.91 -12.84 5.45
CA LYS A 20 -5.07 -12.16 6.74
C LYS A 20 -5.08 -10.63 6.56
N TRP A 21 -4.24 -10.09 5.70
CA TRP A 21 -4.25 -8.66 5.39
C TRP A 21 -5.53 -8.25 4.64
N ALA A 22 -5.94 -9.04 3.66
CA ALA A 22 -7.17 -8.77 2.90
C ALA A 22 -8.41 -8.78 3.79
N ARG A 23 -8.49 -9.69 4.76
CA ARG A 23 -9.58 -9.76 5.74
C ARG A 23 -9.65 -8.53 6.65
N GLN A 24 -8.55 -7.83 6.86
CA GLN A 24 -8.47 -6.58 7.60
C GLN A 24 -8.71 -5.34 6.72
N GLY A 25 -9.01 -5.51 5.43
CA GLY A 25 -9.31 -4.42 4.51
C GLY A 25 -8.11 -3.90 3.71
N VAL A 26 -6.99 -4.63 3.68
CA VAL A 26 -5.84 -4.28 2.83
C VAL A 26 -6.09 -4.74 1.40
N LEU A 27 -6.14 -3.80 0.45
CA LEU A 27 -6.18 -4.09 -0.98
C LEU A 27 -4.77 -4.07 -1.56
N MET A 28 -4.26 -5.25 -1.93
CA MET A 28 -2.99 -5.37 -2.65
C MET A 28 -3.24 -5.27 -4.16
N LEU A 29 -2.82 -4.18 -4.79
CA LEU A 29 -3.09 -3.92 -6.19
C LEU A 29 -1.81 -3.58 -6.96
N ASN A 30 -1.46 -4.39 -7.94
CA ASN A 30 -0.42 -4.07 -8.90
C ASN A 30 -0.96 -3.18 -10.02
N THR A 31 -0.13 -2.31 -10.58
CA THR A 31 -0.48 -1.46 -11.73
C THR A 31 -0.80 -2.30 -12.97
N VAL A 32 -0.08 -3.42 -13.15
CA VAL A 32 -0.23 -4.39 -14.23
C VAL A 32 -0.41 -5.76 -13.60
N LEU A 33 -1.52 -6.44 -13.88
CA LEU A 33 -1.93 -7.66 -13.16
C LEU A 33 -1.43 -8.96 -13.77
N THR A 34 -0.88 -8.92 -14.99
CA THR A 34 -0.35 -10.10 -15.66
C THR A 34 1.02 -9.83 -16.27
N VAL A 35 1.75 -10.91 -16.51
CA VAL A 35 3.08 -10.89 -17.13
C VAL A 35 3.29 -12.21 -17.87
N ARG A 36 4.04 -12.17 -18.98
CA ARG A 36 4.48 -13.39 -19.63
C ARG A 36 5.59 -14.05 -18.81
N GLY A 37 5.57 -15.38 -18.68
CA GLY A 37 6.58 -16.12 -17.94
C GLY A 37 8.00 -15.76 -18.42
N GLY A 38 8.88 -15.39 -17.48
CA GLY A 38 10.27 -15.01 -17.76
C GLY A 38 10.48 -13.62 -18.38
N GLU A 39 9.42 -12.87 -18.75
CA GLU A 39 9.54 -11.57 -19.42
C GLU A 39 8.97 -10.42 -18.57
N ALA A 40 9.78 -9.85 -17.69
CA ALA A 40 9.36 -8.75 -16.84
C ALA A 40 8.77 -7.58 -17.65
N ASN A 41 7.65 -7.02 -17.16
CA ASN A 41 6.93 -5.90 -17.77
C ASN A 41 6.34 -6.17 -19.17
N SER A 42 6.26 -7.42 -19.63
CA SER A 42 5.77 -7.79 -20.96
C SER A 42 4.34 -7.31 -21.27
N HIS A 43 3.51 -7.11 -20.25
CA HIS A 43 2.14 -6.62 -20.41
C HIS A 43 1.96 -5.16 -19.99
N LYS A 44 3.06 -4.44 -19.77
CA LYS A 44 3.00 -2.98 -19.53
C LYS A 44 2.45 -2.26 -20.77
N ASN A 45 1.61 -1.25 -20.57
CA ASN A 45 0.92 -0.50 -21.62
C ASN A 45 0.04 -1.38 -22.54
N ARG A 46 -0.56 -2.43 -21.97
CA ARG A 46 -1.47 -3.35 -22.68
C ARG A 46 -2.91 -3.30 -22.14
N GLY A 47 -3.27 -2.24 -21.40
CA GLY A 47 -4.63 -2.00 -20.96
C GLY A 47 -4.89 -2.18 -19.47
N TRP A 48 -4.02 -2.90 -18.74
CA TRP A 48 -4.17 -3.09 -17.30
C TRP A 48 -4.19 -1.77 -16.51
N GLU A 49 -3.40 -0.79 -16.98
CA GLU A 49 -3.25 0.49 -16.30
C GLU A 49 -4.59 1.22 -16.18
N ALA A 50 -5.38 1.26 -17.24
CA ALA A 50 -6.70 1.89 -17.24
C ALA A 50 -7.68 1.18 -16.27
N PHE A 51 -7.66 -0.14 -16.26
CA PHE A 51 -8.48 -0.95 -15.35
C PHE A 51 -8.11 -0.69 -13.89
N THR A 52 -6.82 -0.73 -13.57
CA THR A 52 -6.35 -0.53 -12.18
C THR A 52 -6.50 0.93 -11.74
N ASP A 53 -6.46 1.91 -12.65
CA ASP A 53 -6.82 3.29 -12.36
C ASP A 53 -8.28 3.41 -11.95
N GLU A 54 -9.17 2.71 -12.64
CA GLU A 54 -10.59 2.74 -12.29
C GLU A 54 -10.86 2.06 -10.94
N CYS A 55 -10.19 0.96 -10.64
CA CYS A 55 -10.27 0.36 -9.31
C CYS A 55 -9.89 1.36 -8.21
N ILE A 56 -8.81 2.13 -8.39
CA ILE A 56 -8.38 3.14 -7.42
C ILE A 56 -9.40 4.29 -7.34
N ARG A 57 -9.97 4.75 -8.48
CA ARG A 57 -11.01 5.79 -8.49
C ARG A 57 -12.27 5.36 -7.74
N ILE A 58 -12.67 4.10 -7.88
CA ILE A 58 -13.81 3.54 -7.13
C ILE A 58 -13.50 3.59 -5.63
N VAL A 59 -12.33 3.11 -5.21
CA VAL A 59 -11.92 3.13 -3.80
C VAL A 59 -11.86 4.57 -3.26
N ASP A 60 -11.30 5.52 -4.01
CA ASP A 60 -11.26 6.94 -3.67
C ASP A 60 -12.69 7.51 -3.50
N ARG A 61 -13.59 7.21 -4.42
CA ARG A 61 -14.99 7.67 -4.39
C ARG A 61 -15.75 7.09 -3.20
N GLU A 62 -15.67 5.79 -2.98
CA GLU A 62 -16.38 5.12 -1.90
C GLU A 62 -15.86 5.52 -0.51
N SER A 63 -14.59 5.92 -0.41
CA SER A 63 -14.03 6.41 0.86
C SER A 63 -14.67 7.70 1.36
N ARG A 64 -15.30 8.47 0.47
CA ARG A 64 -15.97 9.75 0.82
C ARG A 64 -17.21 9.55 1.67
N SER A 65 -17.90 8.43 1.52
CA SER A 65 -19.09 8.10 2.28
C SER A 65 -18.80 7.62 3.70
N ARG A 66 -17.55 7.24 3.97
CA ARG A 66 -17.12 6.79 5.30
C ARG A 66 -16.70 7.99 6.14
N THR A 67 -17.51 8.29 7.13
CA THR A 67 -17.16 9.28 8.17
C THR A 67 -16.68 8.50 9.39
N SER A 68 -15.44 8.68 9.79
CA SER A 68 -14.93 8.14 11.06
C SER A 68 -15.45 8.98 12.22
N GLU A 69 -15.53 8.41 13.42
CA GLU A 69 -15.87 9.12 14.65
C GLU A 69 -14.91 10.29 14.94
N SER A 70 -13.65 10.17 14.48
CA SER A 70 -12.62 11.21 14.59
C SER A 70 -12.83 12.40 13.63
N GLY A 71 -13.83 12.35 12.74
CA GLY A 71 -14.04 13.35 11.69
C GLY A 71 -13.01 13.34 10.56
N LYS A 72 -11.95 12.55 10.66
CA LYS A 72 -10.99 12.34 9.57
C LYS A 72 -11.57 11.35 8.56
N ARG A 73 -11.46 11.68 7.30
CA ARG A 73 -11.91 10.84 6.16
C ARG A 73 -10.71 10.29 5.40
N GLY A 74 -11.00 9.38 4.49
CA GLY A 74 -10.01 8.85 3.55
C GLY A 74 -9.42 7.52 3.99
N ILE A 75 -8.50 7.05 3.21
CA ILE A 75 -7.79 5.78 3.37
C ILE A 75 -6.28 6.03 3.38
N VAL A 76 -5.52 5.02 3.75
CA VAL A 76 -4.06 5.05 3.73
C VAL A 76 -3.56 4.30 2.50
N PHE A 77 -2.80 4.98 1.64
CA PHE A 77 -2.15 4.40 0.47
C PHE A 77 -0.67 4.14 0.75
N LEU A 78 -0.25 2.89 0.65
CA LEU A 78 1.15 2.49 0.62
C LEU A 78 1.61 2.40 -0.83
N LEU A 79 2.47 3.31 -1.26
CA LEU A 79 2.91 3.45 -2.64
C LEU A 79 4.32 2.89 -2.80
N TRP A 80 4.43 1.67 -3.29
CA TRP A 80 5.70 0.98 -3.42
C TRP A 80 6.30 1.15 -4.83
N GLY A 81 7.30 1.98 -4.92
CA GLY A 81 8.03 2.29 -6.14
C GLY A 81 7.46 3.46 -6.96
N LYS A 82 8.29 4.01 -7.81
CA LYS A 82 7.96 5.16 -8.67
C LYS A 82 6.69 4.98 -9.52
N PRO A 83 6.41 3.79 -10.11
CA PRO A 83 5.17 3.60 -10.87
C PRO A 83 3.91 3.77 -10.01
N ALA A 84 3.90 3.27 -8.77
CA ALA A 84 2.79 3.43 -7.85
C ALA A 84 2.58 4.89 -7.45
N SER A 85 3.65 5.61 -7.12
CA SER A 85 3.58 7.04 -6.77
C SER A 85 3.06 7.88 -7.94
N LYS A 86 3.59 7.66 -9.15
CA LYS A 86 3.15 8.37 -10.34
C LYS A 86 1.68 8.08 -10.70
N LYS A 87 1.24 6.85 -10.50
CA LYS A 87 -0.15 6.46 -10.70
C LYS A 87 -1.07 7.17 -9.70
N ALA A 88 -0.69 7.21 -8.43
CA ALA A 88 -1.44 7.86 -7.38
C ALA A 88 -1.67 9.35 -7.67
N GLU A 89 -0.65 10.07 -8.11
CA GLU A 89 -0.72 11.50 -8.49
C GLU A 89 -1.81 11.78 -9.53
N GLY A 90 -2.04 10.85 -10.46
CA GLY A 90 -3.03 10.99 -11.53
C GLY A 90 -4.45 10.52 -11.20
N VAL A 91 -4.63 9.80 -10.09
CA VAL A 91 -5.88 9.08 -9.81
C VAL A 91 -6.48 9.43 -8.46
N ILE A 92 -5.66 9.65 -7.44
CA ILE A 92 -6.12 9.91 -6.07
C ILE A 92 -6.38 11.39 -5.87
N SER A 93 -7.58 11.72 -5.37
CA SER A 93 -7.92 13.11 -5.05
C SER A 93 -7.29 13.56 -3.73
N THR A 94 -6.48 14.59 -3.78
CA THR A 94 -5.88 15.21 -2.58
C THR A 94 -6.92 15.84 -1.63
N LYS A 95 -8.15 16.07 -2.12
CA LYS A 95 -9.25 16.68 -1.33
C LYS A 95 -9.96 15.70 -0.40
N ASN A 96 -9.74 14.40 -0.55
CA ASN A 96 -10.48 13.37 0.16
C ASN A 96 -9.84 12.96 1.50
N GLY A 97 -8.78 13.63 1.94
CA GLY A 97 -8.16 13.41 3.24
C GLY A 97 -7.36 12.10 3.33
N HIS A 98 -6.97 11.53 2.20
CA HIS A 98 -6.13 10.33 2.18
C HIS A 98 -4.73 10.61 2.74
N GLU A 99 -4.14 9.57 3.31
CA GLU A 99 -2.71 9.52 3.64
C GLU A 99 -1.97 8.76 2.56
N THR A 100 -0.83 9.26 2.13
CA THR A 100 0.04 8.58 1.17
C THR A 100 1.43 8.37 1.75
N ILE A 101 1.89 7.13 1.77
CA ILE A 101 3.20 6.74 2.27
C ILE A 101 3.97 6.12 1.11
N ALA A 102 4.86 6.90 0.52
CA ALA A 102 5.66 6.47 -0.62
C ALA A 102 7.03 5.94 -0.19
N THR A 103 7.41 4.81 -0.73
CA THR A 103 8.73 4.19 -0.55
C THR A 103 9.22 3.61 -1.88
N SER A 104 10.47 3.19 -1.95
CA SER A 104 10.91 2.35 -3.07
C SER A 104 10.21 1.00 -3.05
N HIS A 105 10.31 0.26 -4.16
CA HIS A 105 9.72 -1.08 -4.24
C HIS A 105 10.49 -2.07 -3.33
N PRO A 106 9.82 -3.01 -2.64
CA PRO A 106 10.45 -4.00 -1.76
C PRO A 106 11.30 -5.06 -2.46
N SER A 107 11.40 -5.03 -3.79
CA SER A 107 12.29 -5.95 -4.52
C SER A 107 13.75 -5.73 -4.16
N PRO A 108 14.62 -6.77 -4.31
CA PRO A 108 16.03 -6.68 -3.94
C PRO A 108 16.79 -5.50 -4.54
N LEU A 109 16.40 -5.06 -5.75
CA LEU A 109 17.03 -3.91 -6.41
C LEU A 109 16.58 -2.55 -5.87
N GLY A 110 15.38 -2.48 -5.27
CA GLY A 110 14.79 -1.24 -4.77
C GLY A 110 14.84 -1.09 -3.26
N ALA A 111 14.94 -2.18 -2.53
CA ALA A 111 14.68 -2.21 -1.10
C ALA A 111 15.62 -1.33 -0.25
N SER A 112 16.90 -1.16 -0.65
CA SER A 112 17.90 -0.47 0.17
C SER A 112 18.70 0.62 -0.53
N LYS A 113 18.72 0.66 -1.87
CA LYS A 113 19.66 1.52 -2.64
C LYS A 113 18.98 2.73 -3.32
N THR A 114 18.09 3.41 -2.60
CA THR A 114 17.36 4.57 -3.14
C THR A 114 17.30 5.69 -2.10
N ASN A 115 16.87 6.89 -2.52
CA ASN A 115 16.69 8.03 -1.61
C ASN A 115 15.51 7.86 -0.62
N SER A 116 14.63 6.89 -0.85
CA SER A 116 13.51 6.56 0.03
C SER A 116 13.39 5.02 0.09
N PRO A 117 14.34 4.34 0.75
CA PRO A 117 14.40 2.89 0.75
C PRO A 117 13.17 2.28 1.42
N PHE A 118 12.76 1.10 0.96
CA PHE A 118 11.68 0.35 1.61
C PHE A 118 12.12 -0.13 3.00
N LEU A 119 13.31 -0.72 3.08
CA LEU A 119 13.89 -1.12 4.36
C LEU A 119 14.19 0.10 5.23
N GLY A 120 13.73 0.08 6.46
CA GLY A 120 13.86 1.19 7.40
C GLY A 120 12.85 2.33 7.18
N SER A 121 11.94 2.22 6.20
CA SER A 121 10.90 3.24 5.96
C SER A 121 9.81 3.29 7.04
N LYS A 122 9.68 2.23 7.82
CA LYS A 122 8.59 2.04 8.80
C LYS A 122 7.20 2.24 8.19
N CYS A 123 7.04 1.89 6.90
CA CYS A 123 5.80 2.19 6.15
C CYS A 123 4.57 1.51 6.78
N PHE A 124 4.71 0.33 7.35
CA PHE A 124 3.63 -0.39 8.03
C PHE A 124 3.24 0.27 9.35
N SER A 125 4.21 0.62 10.19
CA SER A 125 3.96 1.34 11.46
C SER A 125 3.36 2.73 11.19
N ARG A 126 3.84 3.43 10.17
CA ARG A 126 3.28 4.72 9.73
C ARG A 126 1.85 4.56 9.22
N ALA A 127 1.55 3.48 8.50
CA ALA A 127 0.19 3.17 8.08
C ALA A 127 -0.74 2.95 9.28
N ASN A 128 -0.31 2.15 10.25
CA ASN A 128 -1.09 1.92 11.48
C ASN A 128 -1.34 3.21 12.25
N LYS A 129 -0.32 4.05 12.41
CA LYS A 129 -0.50 5.37 13.03
C LYS A 129 -1.56 6.21 12.30
N ALA A 130 -1.48 6.27 10.97
CA ALA A 130 -2.44 7.00 10.14
C ALA A 130 -3.86 6.41 10.23
N LEU A 131 -4.01 5.10 10.36
CA LEU A 131 -5.31 4.43 10.58
C LEU A 131 -5.89 4.79 11.94
N ILE A 132 -5.11 4.67 13.01
CA ILE A 132 -5.52 5.02 14.38
C ILE A 132 -5.96 6.49 14.46
N GLU A 133 -5.22 7.42 13.86
CA GLU A 133 -5.60 8.83 13.79
C GLU A 133 -6.92 9.09 13.06
N ARG A 134 -7.38 8.13 12.25
CA ARG A 134 -8.66 8.14 11.54
C ARG A 134 -9.76 7.38 12.27
N GLY A 135 -9.48 6.88 13.49
CA GLY A 135 -10.42 6.06 14.27
C GLY A 135 -10.66 4.69 13.65
N MET A 136 -9.69 4.17 12.90
CA MET A 136 -9.70 2.82 12.33
C MET A 136 -8.76 1.91 13.10
N ASP A 137 -9.05 0.62 13.12
CA ASP A 137 -8.19 -0.37 13.75
C ASP A 137 -6.85 -0.48 13.00
N PRO A 138 -5.75 -0.66 13.73
CA PRO A 138 -4.46 -0.94 13.11
C PRO A 138 -4.48 -2.33 12.45
N ILE A 139 -3.70 -2.46 11.39
CA ILE A 139 -3.52 -3.75 10.70
C ILE A 139 -2.48 -4.59 11.46
N ASP A 140 -2.80 -5.86 11.71
CA ASP A 140 -1.81 -6.87 12.06
C ASP A 140 -1.09 -7.33 10.79
N TRP A 141 0.15 -6.89 10.65
CA TRP A 141 0.98 -7.16 9.48
C TRP A 141 1.67 -8.52 9.49
N ASN A 142 1.53 -9.31 10.56
CA ASN A 142 2.00 -10.69 10.56
C ASN A 142 1.23 -11.51 9.54
N VAL A 143 1.89 -12.43 8.86
CA VAL A 143 1.28 -13.29 7.84
C VAL A 143 0.88 -14.67 8.39
N ASP A 144 1.29 -15.00 9.61
CA ASP A 144 1.00 -16.24 10.33
C ASP A 144 -0.23 -16.11 11.23
#